data_7b3aadf0922e7012dcd54f70b1f890ea
#
_entry.id   7b3aadf0922e7012dcd54f70b1f890ea
#
_cell.length_a   1.000
_cell.length_b   1.000
_cell.length_c   1.000
_cell.angle_alpha   90.00
_cell.angle_beta   90.00
_cell.angle_gamma   90.00
#
_symmetry.space_group_name_H-M   'P 1'
#
loop_
_entity.id
_entity.type
_entity.pdbx_description
1 polymer ?
#
loop_
_entity_poly.entity_id
_entity_poly.type
_entity_poly.pdbx_seq_one_letter_code
_entity_poly.pdbx_strand_id
1 'polypeptide(L)'
;MITICFTGHRPNKLGGYNWDIPKNQDVILAITTTVTKIIKENEGEEFHFICGGALGVDQMAFYVCNKLKSSYKNIITEIAVPFKRQYILWNKQDFQKWRTQLYQADILTLVDRIEGYKVDGQKEDIYYIEKMQKRNEYMVNKSDIVIAVWDGTKGGTGKCVKYAKGMNKNIVIINPKELKHEI
;
A
#
# COMPACT_ATOMS: atom_id res chain seq x y z
N MET A 1 2.83 -10.48 16.67
CA MET A 1 2.18 -9.93 15.44
C MET A 1 3.13 -8.93 14.79
N ILE A 2 3.38 -9.07 13.51
CA ILE A 2 4.25 -8.19 12.71
C ILE A 2 3.36 -7.35 11.79
N THR A 3 3.47 -6.03 11.88
CA THR A 3 2.70 -5.10 11.05
C THR A 3 3.54 -4.57 9.89
N ILE A 4 3.03 -4.69 8.68
CA ILE A 4 3.73 -4.32 7.45
C ILE A 4 2.86 -3.36 6.64
N CYS A 5 3.38 -2.20 6.26
CA CYS A 5 2.68 -1.33 5.34
C CYS A 5 3.38 -1.23 3.98
N PHE A 6 2.60 -0.84 2.98
CA PHE A 6 3.06 -0.71 1.61
C PHE A 6 2.98 0.75 1.15
N THR A 7 3.97 1.16 0.39
CA THR A 7 3.95 2.40 -0.37
C THR A 7 4.57 2.15 -1.75
N GLY A 8 4.16 2.91 -2.74
CA GLY A 8 4.77 2.73 -4.05
C GLY A 8 4.20 3.63 -5.13
N HIS A 9 4.73 3.44 -6.32
CA HIS A 9 4.40 4.24 -7.48
C HIS A 9 2.95 4.11 -7.93
N ARG A 10 2.45 5.19 -8.50
CA ARG A 10 1.17 5.23 -9.22
C ARG A 10 1.33 4.58 -10.60
N PRO A 11 0.22 4.22 -11.27
CA PRO A 11 0.26 3.54 -12.57
C PRO A 11 1.12 4.20 -13.64
N ASN A 12 1.20 5.52 -13.67
CA ASN A 12 1.99 6.29 -14.64
C ASN A 12 3.51 6.09 -14.51
N LYS A 13 3.99 5.61 -13.37
CA LYS A 13 5.41 5.24 -13.15
C LYS A 13 5.66 3.72 -13.18
N LEU A 14 4.62 2.95 -13.48
CA LEU A 14 4.64 1.50 -13.63
C LEU A 14 4.33 1.14 -15.09
N GLY A 15 3.71 -0.01 -15.33
CA GLY A 15 3.19 -0.44 -16.63
C GLY A 15 1.82 0.16 -17.02
N GLY A 16 1.35 1.21 -16.32
CA GLY A 16 0.02 1.77 -16.52
C GLY A 16 -1.04 1.07 -15.67
N TYR A 17 -2.32 1.22 -16.05
CA TYR A 17 -3.48 0.76 -15.26
C TYR A 17 -3.82 -0.72 -15.46
N ASN A 18 -3.40 -1.31 -16.59
CA ASN A 18 -3.63 -2.73 -16.87
C ASN A 18 -2.60 -3.60 -16.12
N TRP A 19 -3.09 -4.45 -15.23
CA TRP A 19 -2.22 -5.33 -14.44
C TRP A 19 -1.65 -6.51 -15.22
N ASP A 20 -2.23 -6.86 -16.39
CA ASP A 20 -1.76 -7.96 -17.23
C ASP A 20 -0.48 -7.61 -18.03
N ILE A 21 -0.09 -6.34 -18.01
CA ILE A 21 1.17 -5.92 -18.64
C ILE A 21 2.35 -6.53 -17.87
N PRO A 22 3.36 -7.11 -18.57
CA PRO A 22 4.50 -7.78 -17.95
C PRO A 22 5.14 -6.99 -16.81
N LYS A 23 5.42 -5.72 -17.01
CA LYS A 23 6.00 -4.85 -15.99
C LYS A 23 5.19 -4.78 -14.68
N ASN A 24 3.86 -4.81 -14.77
CA ASN A 24 2.99 -4.82 -13.59
C ASN A 24 2.93 -6.21 -12.95
N GLN A 25 2.99 -7.26 -13.75
CA GLN A 25 3.11 -8.64 -13.26
C GLN A 25 4.42 -8.86 -12.50
N ASP A 26 5.53 -8.29 -12.98
CA ASP A 26 6.83 -8.34 -12.29
C ASP A 26 6.75 -7.66 -10.92
N VAL A 27 6.07 -6.52 -10.83
CA VAL A 27 5.85 -5.83 -9.55
C VAL A 27 5.00 -6.69 -8.60
N ILE A 28 3.91 -7.28 -9.08
CA ILE A 28 3.06 -8.18 -8.30
C ILE A 28 3.86 -9.40 -7.80
N LEU A 29 4.66 -10.00 -8.68
CA LEU A 29 5.52 -11.13 -8.34
C LEU A 29 6.57 -10.74 -7.28
N ALA A 30 7.23 -9.59 -7.45
CA ALA A 30 8.23 -9.10 -6.49
C ALA A 30 7.62 -8.83 -5.11
N ILE A 31 6.42 -8.24 -5.05
CA ILE A 31 5.69 -8.06 -3.78
C ILE A 31 5.36 -9.44 -3.18
N THR A 32 4.84 -10.36 -3.98
CA THR A 32 4.49 -11.73 -3.54
C THR A 32 5.70 -12.44 -2.94
N THR A 33 6.82 -12.43 -3.66
CA THR A 33 8.08 -13.07 -3.21
C THR A 33 8.57 -12.44 -1.91
N THR A 34 8.58 -11.11 -1.81
CA THR A 34 9.03 -10.38 -0.62
C THR A 34 8.15 -10.70 0.59
N VAL A 35 6.83 -10.62 0.44
CA VAL A 35 5.88 -10.91 1.53
C VAL A 35 5.98 -12.36 1.96
N THR A 36 6.01 -13.30 1.01
CA THR A 36 6.11 -14.73 1.31
C THR A 36 7.42 -15.06 2.04
N LYS A 37 8.53 -14.41 1.66
CA LYS A 37 9.80 -14.56 2.35
C LYS A 37 9.71 -14.10 3.80
N ILE A 38 9.13 -12.90 4.06
CA ILE A 38 8.96 -12.38 5.41
C ILE A 38 8.08 -13.31 6.26
N ILE A 39 6.99 -13.83 5.70
CA ILE A 39 6.12 -14.78 6.41
C ILE A 39 6.88 -16.04 6.79
N LYS A 40 7.67 -16.62 5.88
CA LYS A 40 8.44 -17.84 6.14
C LYS A 40 9.58 -17.63 7.15
N GLU A 41 10.22 -16.46 7.14
CA GLU A 41 11.28 -16.12 8.08
C GLU A 41 10.76 -15.84 9.50
N ASN A 42 9.44 -15.64 9.66
CA ASN A 42 8.76 -15.36 10.91
C ASN A 42 7.59 -16.33 11.13
N GLU A 43 7.84 -17.61 10.93
CA GLU A 43 6.83 -18.66 11.05
C GLU A 43 6.22 -18.68 12.46
N GLY A 44 4.90 -18.77 12.54
CA GLY A 44 4.14 -18.73 13.80
C GLY A 44 3.69 -17.32 14.23
N GLU A 45 4.20 -16.25 13.61
CA GLU A 45 3.71 -14.90 13.88
C GLU A 45 2.38 -14.62 13.15
N GLU A 46 1.58 -13.72 13.73
CA GLU A 46 0.45 -13.09 13.03
C GLU A 46 0.95 -11.90 12.21
N PHE A 47 0.35 -11.68 11.06
CA PHE A 47 0.70 -10.59 10.13
C PHE A 47 -0.46 -9.64 9.92
N HIS A 48 -0.21 -8.34 10.08
CA HIS A 48 -1.13 -7.27 9.76
C HIS A 48 -0.58 -6.45 8.59
N PHE A 49 -1.24 -6.51 7.42
CA PHE A 49 -0.86 -5.80 6.21
C PHE A 49 -1.72 -4.56 6.02
N ILE A 50 -1.09 -3.37 5.95
CA ILE A 50 -1.77 -2.09 5.77
C ILE A 50 -1.47 -1.52 4.39
N CYS A 51 -2.51 -1.33 3.57
CA CYS A 51 -2.44 -0.74 2.24
C CYS A 51 -3.23 0.57 2.18
N GLY A 52 -2.75 1.52 1.41
CA GLY A 52 -3.39 2.85 1.32
C GLY A 52 -4.56 2.95 0.34
N GLY A 53 -4.86 1.87 -0.37
CA GLY A 53 -5.98 1.80 -1.33
C GLY A 53 -5.83 2.69 -2.58
N ALA A 54 -4.71 3.35 -2.78
CA ALA A 54 -4.48 4.19 -3.95
C ALA A 54 -4.18 3.35 -5.21
N LEU A 55 -4.47 3.91 -6.39
CA LEU A 55 -4.15 3.26 -7.66
C LEU A 55 -2.65 2.94 -7.78
N GLY A 56 -2.32 1.81 -8.35
CA GLY A 56 -0.96 1.30 -8.51
C GLY A 56 -0.57 0.33 -7.40
N VAL A 57 0.60 0.54 -6.79
CA VAL A 57 1.20 -0.40 -5.84
C VAL A 57 0.30 -0.71 -4.64
N ASP A 58 -0.39 0.28 -4.07
CA ASP A 58 -1.25 0.05 -2.89
C ASP A 58 -2.32 -1.02 -3.18
N GLN A 59 -2.96 -0.96 -4.36
CA GLN A 59 -3.97 -1.94 -4.76
C GLN A 59 -3.37 -3.30 -5.15
N MET A 60 -2.17 -3.31 -5.78
CA MET A 60 -1.45 -4.54 -6.10
C MET A 60 -1.01 -5.27 -4.82
N ALA A 61 -0.49 -4.52 -3.85
CA ALA A 61 -0.08 -5.07 -2.56
C ALA A 61 -1.28 -5.66 -1.79
N PHE A 62 -2.41 -4.95 -1.75
CA PHE A 62 -3.62 -5.50 -1.14
C PHE A 62 -4.07 -6.80 -1.81
N TYR A 63 -4.08 -6.83 -3.15
CA TYR A 63 -4.43 -8.03 -3.90
C TYR A 63 -3.52 -9.22 -3.51
N VAL A 64 -2.20 -9.01 -3.44
CA VAL A 64 -1.25 -10.04 -3.03
C VAL A 64 -1.54 -10.53 -1.61
N CYS A 65 -1.63 -9.62 -0.64
CA CYS A 65 -1.86 -9.98 0.76
C CYS A 65 -3.19 -10.71 0.95
N ASN A 66 -4.25 -10.26 0.27
CA ASN A 66 -5.55 -10.90 0.35
C ASN A 66 -5.54 -12.30 -0.30
N LYS A 67 -4.81 -12.51 -1.38
CA LYS A 67 -4.59 -13.84 -1.98
C LYS A 67 -3.84 -14.78 -1.03
N LEU A 68 -2.83 -14.29 -0.34
CA LEU A 68 -2.03 -15.10 0.59
C LEU A 68 -2.83 -15.65 1.78
N LYS A 69 -3.98 -15.05 2.14
CA LYS A 69 -4.90 -15.59 3.16
C LYS A 69 -5.38 -17.01 2.88
N SER A 70 -5.42 -17.43 1.63
CA SER A 70 -5.80 -18.81 1.29
C SER A 70 -4.76 -19.82 1.79
N SER A 71 -3.48 -19.44 1.82
CA SER A 71 -2.36 -20.30 2.23
C SER A 71 -1.90 -20.04 3.67
N TYR A 72 -2.11 -18.83 4.19
CA TYR A 72 -1.69 -18.40 5.52
C TYR A 72 -2.89 -17.84 6.29
N LYS A 73 -3.33 -18.54 7.34
CA LYS A 73 -4.56 -18.19 8.12
C LYS A 73 -4.34 -17.07 9.13
N ASN A 74 -3.09 -16.72 9.40
CA ASN A 74 -2.66 -15.72 10.37
C ASN A 74 -2.44 -14.32 9.76
N ILE A 75 -3.16 -13.99 8.68
CA ILE A 75 -3.09 -12.71 7.97
C ILE A 75 -4.34 -11.88 8.21
N ILE A 76 -4.14 -10.63 8.64
CA ILE A 76 -5.14 -9.57 8.71
C ILE A 76 -4.78 -8.52 7.67
N THR A 77 -5.77 -8.03 6.91
CA THR A 77 -5.59 -6.97 5.90
C THR A 77 -6.36 -5.72 6.28
N GLU A 78 -5.69 -4.57 6.16
CA GLU A 78 -6.28 -3.26 6.38
C GLU A 78 -6.14 -2.38 5.13
N ILE A 79 -7.21 -1.65 4.79
CA ILE A 79 -7.12 -0.54 3.85
C ILE A 79 -7.29 0.77 4.62
N ALA A 80 -6.22 1.57 4.67
CA ALA A 80 -6.19 2.89 5.27
C ALA A 80 -6.43 3.95 4.19
N VAL A 81 -7.66 4.44 4.06
CA VAL A 81 -7.98 5.50 3.09
C VAL A 81 -7.79 6.88 3.70
N PRO A 82 -7.24 7.84 2.96
CA PRO A 82 -7.01 9.20 3.47
C PRO A 82 -8.30 9.94 3.78
N PHE A 83 -9.38 9.70 3.01
CA PHE A 83 -10.73 10.26 3.16
C PHE A 83 -11.72 9.46 2.32
N LYS A 84 -13.00 9.49 2.68
CA LYS A 84 -14.06 8.64 2.11
C LYS A 84 -14.18 8.68 0.59
N ARG A 85 -13.97 9.85 -0.02
CA ARG A 85 -14.13 10.08 -1.46
C ARG A 85 -12.81 10.03 -2.23
N GLN A 86 -11.82 9.25 -1.79
CA GLN A 86 -10.53 9.10 -2.47
C GLN A 86 -10.66 8.79 -3.97
N TYR A 87 -11.71 8.09 -4.35
CA TYR A 87 -11.98 7.60 -5.70
C TYR A 87 -12.63 8.62 -6.65
N ILE A 88 -12.98 9.82 -6.19
CA ILE A 88 -13.88 10.75 -6.91
C ILE A 88 -13.44 11.10 -8.33
N LEU A 89 -12.14 11.05 -8.61
CA LEU A 89 -11.58 11.36 -9.93
C LEU A 89 -11.20 10.10 -10.74
N TRP A 90 -11.56 8.91 -10.25
CA TRP A 90 -11.20 7.67 -10.92
C TRP A 90 -12.29 7.26 -11.92
N ASN A 91 -11.90 6.51 -12.95
CA ASN A 91 -12.86 5.92 -13.86
C ASN A 91 -13.67 4.81 -13.16
N LYS A 92 -14.75 4.36 -13.81
CA LYS A 92 -15.66 3.36 -13.25
C LYS A 92 -14.99 2.04 -12.95
N GLN A 93 -14.05 1.60 -13.80
CA GLN A 93 -13.36 0.32 -13.63
C GLN A 93 -12.42 0.33 -12.42
N ASP A 94 -11.63 1.39 -12.27
CA ASP A 94 -10.72 1.56 -11.14
C ASP A 94 -11.50 1.72 -9.82
N PHE A 95 -12.63 2.43 -9.84
CA PHE A 95 -13.52 2.54 -8.69
C PHE A 95 -14.08 1.17 -8.29
N GLN A 96 -14.56 0.35 -9.24
CA GLN A 96 -15.11 -0.97 -8.95
C GLN A 96 -14.05 -1.91 -8.35
N LYS A 97 -12.82 -1.89 -8.89
CA LYS A 97 -11.70 -2.66 -8.35
C LYS A 97 -11.41 -2.28 -6.90
N TRP A 98 -11.29 -0.99 -6.62
CA TRP A 98 -11.08 -0.47 -5.28
C TRP A 98 -12.21 -0.83 -4.32
N ARG A 99 -13.45 -0.65 -4.74
CA ARG A 99 -14.63 -1.00 -3.95
C ARG A 99 -14.64 -2.48 -3.58
N THR A 100 -14.30 -3.37 -4.51
CA THR A 100 -14.17 -4.80 -4.25
C THR A 100 -13.12 -5.06 -3.16
N GLN A 101 -11.97 -4.40 -3.25
CA GLN A 101 -10.92 -4.54 -2.23
C GLN A 101 -11.36 -4.05 -0.85
N LEU A 102 -12.13 -2.96 -0.77
CA LEU A 102 -12.69 -2.51 0.52
C LEU A 102 -13.60 -3.54 1.18
N TYR A 103 -14.41 -4.27 0.40
CA TYR A 103 -15.25 -5.35 0.93
C TYR A 103 -14.45 -6.59 1.34
N GLN A 104 -13.28 -6.80 0.77
CA GLN A 104 -12.42 -7.94 1.08
C GLN A 104 -11.47 -7.68 2.26
N ALA A 105 -11.26 -6.43 2.61
CA ALA A 105 -10.41 -6.06 3.73
C ALA A 105 -11.06 -6.43 5.07
N ASP A 106 -10.24 -6.91 6.01
CA ASP A 106 -10.71 -7.19 7.37
C ASP A 106 -10.95 -5.88 8.15
N ILE A 107 -10.15 -4.85 7.85
CA ILE A 107 -10.22 -3.54 8.49
C ILE A 107 -10.26 -2.44 7.42
N LEU A 108 -11.21 -1.51 7.59
CA LEU A 108 -11.27 -0.27 6.82
C LEU A 108 -11.09 0.93 7.75
N THR A 109 -10.03 1.71 7.51
CA THR A 109 -9.67 2.87 8.30
C THR A 109 -9.82 4.16 7.50
N LEU A 110 -10.61 5.13 8.00
CA LEU A 110 -10.72 6.49 7.49
C LEU A 110 -9.77 7.39 8.27
N VAL A 111 -8.62 7.68 7.70
CA VAL A 111 -7.50 8.32 8.42
C VAL A 111 -7.79 9.78 8.78
N ASP A 112 -8.52 10.53 7.93
CA ASP A 112 -8.90 11.91 8.21
C ASP A 112 -9.91 12.06 9.38
N ARG A 113 -10.36 10.95 9.97
CA ARG A 113 -11.21 10.91 11.15
C ARG A 113 -10.48 10.54 12.43
N ILE A 114 -9.21 10.15 12.33
CA ILE A 114 -8.39 9.74 13.47
C ILE A 114 -7.72 10.98 14.07
N GLU A 115 -7.84 11.15 15.39
CA GLU A 115 -7.13 12.19 16.12
C GLU A 115 -5.62 12.09 15.92
N GLY A 116 -4.94 13.23 15.69
CA GLY A 116 -3.51 13.29 15.35
C GLY A 116 -3.19 13.11 13.85
N TYR A 117 -4.16 12.64 13.04
CA TYR A 117 -4.00 12.53 11.56
C TYR A 117 -4.96 13.43 10.79
N LYS A 118 -5.83 14.17 11.49
CA LYS A 118 -6.62 15.24 10.88
C LYS A 118 -5.70 16.36 10.40
N VAL A 119 -6.15 17.07 9.39
CA VAL A 119 -5.45 18.26 8.89
C VAL A 119 -6.29 19.50 9.24
N ASP A 120 -5.73 20.38 10.04
CA ASP A 120 -6.42 21.56 10.54
C ASP A 120 -6.96 22.43 9.41
N GLY A 121 -8.19 22.94 9.59
CA GLY A 121 -8.86 23.78 8.61
C GLY A 121 -9.34 23.09 7.34
N GLN A 122 -9.13 21.78 7.20
CA GLN A 122 -9.57 21.00 6.04
C GLN A 122 -10.86 20.23 6.34
N LYS A 123 -11.81 20.29 5.41
CA LYS A 123 -13.09 19.56 5.54
C LYS A 123 -12.89 18.06 5.38
N GLU A 124 -13.61 17.28 6.18
CA GLU A 124 -13.66 15.83 6.02
C GLU A 124 -14.14 15.44 4.61
N ASP A 125 -13.73 14.25 4.17
CA ASP A 125 -14.13 13.63 2.88
C ASP A 125 -13.79 14.45 1.61
N ILE A 126 -13.02 15.55 1.71
CA ILE A 126 -12.54 16.34 0.57
C ILE A 126 -11.07 16.05 0.33
N TYR A 127 -10.68 16.03 -0.95
CA TYR A 127 -9.30 15.84 -1.36
C TYR A 127 -8.43 17.02 -0.94
N TYR A 128 -7.37 16.71 -0.22
CA TYR A 128 -6.22 17.57 0.04
C TYR A 128 -4.96 16.71 0.02
N ILE A 129 -3.87 17.27 -0.50
CA ILE A 129 -2.61 16.53 -0.65
C ILE A 129 -2.01 16.14 0.70
N GLU A 130 -2.23 16.97 1.71
CA GLU A 130 -1.75 16.75 3.08
C GLU A 130 -2.40 15.52 3.71
N LYS A 131 -3.66 15.22 3.40
CA LYS A 131 -4.34 14.02 3.88
C LYS A 131 -3.70 12.74 3.33
N MET A 132 -3.20 12.79 2.09
CA MET A 132 -2.44 11.66 1.53
C MET A 132 -1.15 11.43 2.31
N GLN A 133 -0.47 12.51 2.72
CA GLN A 133 0.73 12.42 3.56
C GLN A 133 0.37 11.90 4.96
N LYS A 134 -0.68 12.43 5.59
CA LYS A 134 -1.16 11.96 6.91
C LYS A 134 -1.53 10.48 6.90
N ARG A 135 -2.14 9.99 5.83
CA ARG A 135 -2.39 8.55 5.65
C ARG A 135 -1.09 7.75 5.59
N ASN A 136 -0.09 8.23 4.86
CA ASN A 136 1.21 7.56 4.82
C ASN A 136 1.88 7.54 6.20
N GLU A 137 1.83 8.65 6.94
CA GLU A 137 2.32 8.74 8.32
C GLU A 137 1.61 7.73 9.24
N TYR A 138 0.27 7.64 9.15
CA TYR A 138 -0.51 6.63 9.88
C TYR A 138 0.00 5.21 9.61
N MET A 139 0.13 4.85 8.35
CA MET A 139 0.57 3.51 7.94
C MET A 139 1.98 3.20 8.45
N VAL A 140 2.92 4.14 8.29
CA VAL A 140 4.30 3.99 8.77
C VAL A 140 4.35 3.90 10.29
N ASN A 141 3.62 4.74 11.02
CA ASN A 141 3.63 4.73 12.49
C ASN A 141 3.12 3.41 13.06
N LYS A 142 2.13 2.80 12.41
CA LYS A 142 1.54 1.50 12.80
C LYS A 142 2.41 0.29 12.43
N SER A 143 3.39 0.45 11.55
CA SER A 143 4.14 -0.68 10.98
C SER A 143 5.48 -0.90 11.63
N ASP A 144 5.93 -2.15 11.63
CA ASP A 144 7.30 -2.58 11.95
C ASP A 144 8.17 -2.53 10.69
N ILE A 145 7.59 -2.92 9.55
CA ILE A 145 8.27 -2.98 8.26
C ILE A 145 7.50 -2.15 7.23
N VAL A 146 8.23 -1.42 6.38
CA VAL A 146 7.68 -0.68 5.23
C VAL A 146 8.22 -1.31 3.95
N ILE A 147 7.33 -1.84 3.10
CA ILE A 147 7.69 -2.32 1.76
C ILE A 147 7.39 -1.19 0.77
N ALA A 148 8.43 -0.70 0.09
CA ALA A 148 8.35 0.41 -0.84
C ALA A 148 8.70 -0.03 -2.26
N VAL A 149 7.73 0.00 -3.19
CA VAL A 149 8.00 -0.16 -4.62
C VAL A 149 8.35 1.21 -5.19
N TRP A 150 9.66 1.48 -5.30
CA TRP A 150 10.18 2.83 -5.54
C TRP A 150 11.51 2.82 -6.29
N ASP A 151 11.65 3.71 -7.25
CA ASP A 151 12.82 3.86 -8.13
C ASP A 151 13.77 5.01 -7.74
N GLY A 152 13.65 5.53 -6.51
CA GLY A 152 14.47 6.64 -6.02
C GLY A 152 13.95 8.03 -6.42
N THR A 153 12.93 8.14 -7.27
CA THR A 153 12.45 9.45 -7.76
C THR A 153 11.63 10.21 -6.72
N LYS A 154 11.63 11.55 -6.84
CA LYS A 154 10.81 12.43 -5.97
C LYS A 154 9.32 12.19 -6.18
N GLY A 155 8.52 12.33 -5.11
CA GLY A 155 7.06 12.17 -5.13
C GLY A 155 6.51 11.69 -3.79
N GLY A 156 5.23 11.29 -3.78
CA GLY A 156 4.55 10.81 -2.55
C GLY A 156 5.23 9.59 -1.94
N THR A 157 5.64 8.63 -2.77
CA THR A 157 6.39 7.43 -2.33
C THR A 157 7.72 7.82 -1.69
N GLY A 158 8.50 8.71 -2.34
CA GLY A 158 9.77 9.19 -1.79
C GLY A 158 9.60 9.94 -0.46
N LYS A 159 8.52 10.72 -0.29
CA LYS A 159 8.18 11.37 0.99
C LYS A 159 7.86 10.33 2.06
N CYS A 160 7.10 9.29 1.73
CA CYS A 160 6.76 8.20 2.63
C CYS A 160 8.02 7.44 3.09
N VAL A 161 8.91 7.09 2.15
CA VAL A 161 10.20 6.43 2.46
C VAL A 161 11.08 7.33 3.35
N LYS A 162 11.15 8.63 3.05
CA LYS A 162 11.90 9.58 3.90
C LYS A 162 11.33 9.64 5.32
N TYR A 163 10.00 9.68 5.46
CA TYR A 163 9.36 9.66 6.76
C TYR A 163 9.65 8.36 7.52
N ALA A 164 9.52 7.21 6.86
CA ALA A 164 9.83 5.90 7.45
C ALA A 164 11.29 5.81 7.94
N LYS A 165 12.25 6.34 7.16
CA LYS A 165 13.65 6.47 7.58
C LYS A 165 13.81 7.32 8.84
N GLY A 166 13.14 8.47 8.90
CA GLY A 166 13.14 9.35 10.08
C GLY A 166 12.53 8.70 11.33
N MET A 167 11.64 7.74 11.15
CA MET A 167 11.03 6.94 12.22
C MET A 167 11.81 5.65 12.54
N ASN A 168 13.00 5.46 11.96
CA ASN A 168 13.85 4.28 12.13
C ASN A 168 13.15 2.96 11.81
N LYS A 169 12.22 2.95 10.83
CA LYS A 169 11.52 1.74 10.42
C LYS A 169 12.41 0.83 9.57
N ASN A 170 12.18 -0.48 9.65
CA ASN A 170 12.77 -1.42 8.72
C ASN A 170 12.13 -1.22 7.32
N ILE A 171 12.94 -0.95 6.30
CA ILE A 171 12.45 -0.62 4.95
C ILE A 171 13.00 -1.59 3.94
N VAL A 172 12.10 -2.26 3.23
CA VAL A 172 12.41 -3.11 2.07
C VAL A 172 12.07 -2.33 0.80
N ILE A 173 13.06 -2.07 -0.05
CA ILE A 173 12.86 -1.36 -1.32
C ILE A 173 12.83 -2.36 -2.46
N ILE A 174 11.79 -2.32 -3.27
CA ILE A 174 11.65 -3.02 -4.54
C ILE A 174 11.78 -1.96 -5.63
N ASN A 175 12.88 -1.99 -6.40
CA ASN A 175 13.05 -1.04 -7.51
C ASN A 175 12.37 -1.60 -8.78
N PRO A 176 11.26 -1.01 -9.26
CA PRO A 176 10.52 -1.53 -10.41
C PRO A 176 11.28 -1.44 -11.74
N LYS A 177 12.39 -0.70 -11.78
CA LYS A 177 13.28 -0.62 -12.97
C LYS A 177 14.30 -1.75 -13.04
N GLU A 178 14.56 -2.41 -11.92
CA GLU A 178 15.54 -3.49 -11.81
C GLU A 178 14.89 -4.87 -11.89
N LEU A 179 13.55 -4.93 -11.89
CA LEU A 179 12.81 -6.18 -12.07
C LEU A 179 13.01 -6.66 -13.52
N LYS A 180 13.54 -7.85 -13.67
CA LYS A 180 13.72 -8.49 -14.97
C LYS A 180 12.50 -9.37 -15.22
N HIS A 181 11.91 -9.21 -16.40
CA HIS A 181 10.92 -10.16 -16.89
C HIS A 181 11.67 -11.43 -17.29
N GLU A 182 11.64 -12.45 -16.44
CA GLU A 182 12.11 -13.79 -16.85
C GLU A 182 11.02 -14.38 -17.76
N ILE A 183 11.37 -14.53 -19.05
CA ILE A 183 10.54 -15.13 -20.09
C ILE A 183 10.52 -16.65 -19.90
#